data_1cb23935bdc1a869fb6a1f84fe08ccf1
#
_entry.id   1cb23935bdc1a869fb6a1f84fe08ccf1
#
_cell.length_a   1.000
_cell.length_b   1.000
_cell.length_c   1.000
_cell.angle_alpha   90.00
_cell.angle_beta   90.00
_cell.angle_gamma   90.00
#
_symmetry.space_group_name_H-M   'P 1'
#
loop_
_entity.id
_entity.type
_entity.pdbx_description
1 polymer ?
#
loop_
_entity_poly.entity_id
_entity_poly.type
_entity_poly.pdbx_seq_one_letter_code
_entity_poly.pdbx_strand_id
1 'polypeptide(L)'
;MCIRDRLMTGMSTALTKIGWDLTVLVAKSFENEVELFKKLSMSKNLSGLIISRTLRNDERFKILTDLKIPFVAHGRSINCSTSSWLDVDNESAFFDMTKHFVSLGHRKIAHICGPNVYNFSIQRIEGWKKALLETGIKIKSEFLQVADLSFDGGKIAMDQLLKLKDLPTAVSCVSDTVAMGAMQSMRNHNLSPGKEISLMGYDGLELGAWIDPPLSTMTQ
;
A
#
# COMPACT_ATOMS: atom_id res chain seq x y z
N MET A 1 15.73 1.74 -4.84
CA MET A 1 14.95 0.98 -5.83
C MET A 1 13.49 0.93 -5.35
N CYS A 2 12.52 1.26 -6.20
CA CYS A 2 11.09 1.25 -5.84
C CYS A 2 10.62 -0.19 -5.55
N ILE A 3 9.60 -0.39 -4.71
CA ILE A 3 9.03 -1.73 -4.45
C ILE A 3 8.61 -2.44 -5.76
N ARG A 4 8.09 -1.68 -6.73
CA ARG A 4 7.74 -2.22 -8.05
C ARG A 4 8.96 -2.76 -8.80
N ASP A 5 10.09 -2.06 -8.73
CA ASP A 5 11.32 -2.51 -9.42
C ASP A 5 11.80 -3.84 -8.85
N ARG A 6 11.72 -4.01 -7.52
CA ARG A 6 12.04 -5.28 -6.84
C ARG A 6 11.10 -6.40 -7.30
N LEU A 7 9.79 -6.14 -7.30
CA LEU A 7 8.80 -7.10 -7.77
C LEU A 7 9.01 -7.48 -9.24
N MET A 8 9.20 -6.49 -10.11
CA MET A 8 9.45 -6.70 -11.54
C MET A 8 10.73 -7.50 -11.80
N THR A 9 11.80 -7.18 -11.09
CA THR A 9 13.07 -7.89 -11.17
C THR A 9 12.91 -9.35 -10.72
N GLY A 10 12.21 -9.58 -9.60
CA GLY A 10 11.93 -10.91 -9.10
C GLY A 10 11.10 -11.76 -10.07
N MET A 11 10.01 -11.18 -10.61
CA MET A 11 9.18 -11.85 -11.61
C MET A 11 9.96 -12.17 -12.88
N SER A 12 10.69 -11.19 -13.44
CA SER A 12 11.49 -11.40 -14.64
C SER A 12 12.53 -12.50 -14.44
N THR A 13 13.25 -12.48 -13.31
CA THR A 13 14.25 -13.51 -12.98
C THR A 13 13.63 -14.90 -12.86
N ALA A 14 12.45 -15.00 -12.26
CA ALA A 14 11.76 -16.29 -12.11
C ALA A 14 11.25 -16.82 -13.46
N LEU A 15 10.66 -15.97 -14.29
CA LEU A 15 10.12 -16.34 -15.60
C LEU A 15 11.22 -16.74 -16.59
N THR A 16 12.34 -16.00 -16.63
CA THR A 16 13.49 -16.35 -17.49
C THR A 16 14.04 -17.75 -17.21
N LYS A 17 14.02 -18.23 -15.94
CA LYS A 17 14.46 -19.59 -15.60
C LYS A 17 13.64 -20.70 -16.24
N ILE A 18 12.41 -20.40 -16.62
CA ILE A 18 11.49 -21.36 -17.30
C ILE A 18 11.28 -21.01 -18.78
N GLY A 19 12.14 -20.13 -19.35
CA GLY A 19 12.10 -19.76 -20.76
C GLY A 19 10.95 -18.83 -21.13
N TRP A 20 10.45 -18.04 -20.18
CA TRP A 20 9.38 -17.07 -20.40
C TRP A 20 9.93 -15.65 -20.30
N ASP A 21 9.35 -14.74 -21.10
CA ASP A 21 9.64 -13.31 -21.05
C ASP A 21 8.55 -12.56 -20.28
N LEU A 22 8.94 -11.48 -19.59
CA LEU A 22 8.02 -10.56 -18.94
C LEU A 22 7.87 -9.31 -19.78
N THR A 23 6.66 -9.06 -20.26
CA THR A 23 6.30 -7.82 -20.96
C THR A 23 5.43 -6.95 -20.06
N VAL A 24 5.81 -5.69 -19.89
CA VAL A 24 5.06 -4.73 -19.08
C VAL A 24 4.15 -3.90 -19.98
N LEU A 25 2.86 -3.94 -19.69
CA LEU A 25 1.84 -3.17 -20.40
C LEU A 25 1.24 -2.15 -19.42
N VAL A 26 1.13 -0.91 -19.88
CA VAL A 26 0.57 0.19 -19.08
C VAL A 26 -0.74 0.64 -19.70
N ALA A 27 -1.84 0.47 -18.98
CA ALA A 27 -3.14 1.04 -19.34
C ALA A 27 -3.30 2.43 -18.68
N LYS A 28 -3.89 3.37 -19.41
CA LYS A 28 -4.15 4.73 -18.91
C LYS A 28 -5.45 4.84 -18.13
N SER A 29 -6.42 3.95 -18.39
CA SER A 29 -7.71 3.87 -17.73
C SER A 29 -8.17 2.41 -17.68
N PHE A 30 -9.25 2.15 -16.92
CA PHE A 30 -9.87 0.83 -16.85
C PHE A 30 -10.39 0.36 -18.22
N GLU A 31 -10.99 1.26 -18.99
CA GLU A 31 -11.50 0.97 -20.33
C GLU A 31 -10.37 0.55 -21.28
N ASN A 32 -9.23 1.26 -21.23
CA ASN A 32 -8.05 0.88 -22.01
C ASN A 32 -7.47 -0.47 -21.55
N GLU A 33 -7.53 -0.78 -20.25
CA GLU A 33 -7.10 -2.08 -19.72
C GLU A 33 -8.01 -3.21 -20.26
N VAL A 34 -9.33 -3.02 -20.27
CA VAL A 34 -10.29 -3.99 -20.83
C VAL A 34 -10.09 -4.20 -22.34
N GLU A 35 -9.87 -3.14 -23.11
CA GLU A 35 -9.54 -3.25 -24.54
C GLU A 35 -8.25 -4.04 -24.77
N LEU A 36 -7.24 -3.77 -23.94
CA LEU A 36 -5.99 -4.50 -23.96
C LEU A 36 -6.20 -6.00 -23.68
N PHE A 37 -7.02 -6.36 -22.70
CA PHE A 37 -7.35 -7.76 -22.42
C PHE A 37 -8.02 -8.45 -23.60
N LYS A 38 -8.98 -7.79 -24.26
CA LYS A 38 -9.63 -8.30 -25.48
C LYS A 38 -8.62 -8.54 -26.60
N LYS A 39 -7.69 -7.59 -26.82
CA LYS A 39 -6.63 -7.74 -27.83
C LYS A 39 -5.68 -8.89 -27.47
N LEU A 40 -5.31 -9.02 -26.22
CA LEU A 40 -4.41 -10.07 -25.76
C LEU A 40 -5.06 -11.46 -25.83
N SER A 41 -6.37 -11.58 -25.60
CA SER A 41 -7.08 -12.86 -25.70
C SER A 41 -7.03 -13.47 -27.11
N MET A 42 -6.81 -12.63 -28.14
CA MET A 42 -6.64 -13.07 -29.53
C MET A 42 -5.16 -13.38 -29.88
N SER A 43 -4.24 -13.09 -28.99
CA SER A 43 -2.80 -13.28 -29.23
C SER A 43 -2.40 -14.74 -28.94
N LYS A 44 -1.71 -15.36 -29.90
CA LYS A 44 -1.14 -16.71 -29.71
C LYS A 44 0.11 -16.73 -28.81
N ASN A 45 0.66 -15.56 -28.51
CA ASN A 45 1.92 -15.42 -27.77
C ASN A 45 1.72 -15.05 -26.29
N LEU A 46 0.48 -15.06 -25.81
CA LEU A 46 0.18 -14.78 -24.41
C LEU A 46 0.08 -16.09 -23.63
N SER A 47 0.99 -16.33 -22.69
CA SER A 47 0.93 -17.47 -21.79
C SER A 47 0.06 -17.18 -20.55
N GLY A 48 0.00 -15.93 -20.09
CA GLY A 48 -0.81 -15.50 -18.96
C GLY A 48 -0.58 -14.04 -18.61
N LEU A 49 -1.35 -13.55 -17.66
CA LEU A 49 -1.24 -12.16 -17.14
C LEU A 49 -0.94 -12.15 -15.64
N ILE A 50 -0.21 -11.17 -15.22
CA ILE A 50 -0.07 -10.79 -13.80
C ILE A 50 -0.74 -9.43 -13.63
N ILE A 51 -1.83 -9.39 -12.87
CA ILE A 51 -2.51 -8.13 -12.53
C ILE A 51 -2.10 -7.69 -11.12
N SER A 52 -1.92 -6.40 -10.93
CA SER A 52 -1.55 -5.83 -9.63
C SER A 52 -2.45 -4.66 -9.25
N ARG A 53 -2.29 -4.12 -8.03
CA ARG A 53 -3.15 -3.06 -7.48
C ARG A 53 -4.62 -3.48 -7.52
N THR A 54 -4.92 -4.64 -6.96
CA THR A 54 -6.28 -5.17 -6.93
C THR A 54 -7.22 -4.24 -6.17
N LEU A 55 -8.37 -4.01 -6.79
CA LEU A 55 -9.45 -3.28 -6.17
C LEU A 55 -10.17 -4.17 -5.14
N ARG A 56 -10.88 -3.55 -4.21
CA ARG A 56 -11.72 -4.31 -3.26
C ARG A 56 -12.74 -5.19 -3.97
N ASN A 57 -13.47 -4.62 -4.94
CA ASN A 57 -14.34 -5.33 -5.88
C ASN A 57 -13.76 -5.14 -7.29
N ASP A 58 -13.03 -6.13 -7.77
CA ASP A 58 -12.22 -5.99 -8.98
C ASP A 58 -12.84 -6.76 -10.14
N GLU A 59 -13.45 -6.02 -11.06
CA GLU A 59 -14.13 -6.60 -12.24
C GLU A 59 -13.16 -7.30 -13.20
N ARG A 60 -11.86 -7.02 -13.13
CA ARG A 60 -10.84 -7.66 -13.97
C ARG A 60 -10.83 -9.18 -13.79
N PHE A 61 -11.10 -9.68 -12.58
CA PHE A 61 -11.19 -11.12 -12.33
C PHE A 61 -12.25 -11.79 -13.21
N LYS A 62 -13.45 -11.20 -13.27
CA LYS A 62 -14.54 -11.70 -14.13
C LYS A 62 -14.18 -11.58 -15.60
N ILE A 63 -13.68 -10.42 -16.04
CA ILE A 63 -13.35 -10.16 -17.45
C ILE A 63 -12.29 -11.15 -17.95
N LEU A 64 -11.21 -11.37 -17.18
CA LEU A 64 -10.14 -12.29 -17.58
C LEU A 64 -10.61 -13.74 -17.58
N THR A 65 -11.48 -14.12 -16.65
CA THR A 65 -12.11 -15.45 -16.62
C THR A 65 -13.00 -15.66 -17.85
N ASP A 66 -13.86 -14.69 -18.20
CA ASP A 66 -14.76 -14.77 -19.35
C ASP A 66 -13.98 -14.83 -20.68
N LEU A 67 -12.84 -14.12 -20.76
CA LEU A 67 -11.91 -14.16 -21.91
C LEU A 67 -11.02 -15.40 -21.93
N LYS A 68 -11.10 -16.26 -20.92
CA LYS A 68 -10.27 -17.47 -20.76
C LYS A 68 -8.76 -17.18 -20.77
N ILE A 69 -8.34 -16.05 -20.26
CA ILE A 69 -6.94 -15.67 -20.12
C ILE A 69 -6.44 -16.20 -18.79
N PRO A 70 -5.39 -17.06 -18.74
CA PRO A 70 -4.76 -17.44 -17.50
C PRO A 70 -4.17 -16.20 -16.80
N PHE A 71 -4.41 -16.05 -15.50
CA PHE A 71 -3.85 -14.92 -14.76
C PHE A 71 -3.59 -15.24 -13.30
N VAL A 72 -2.68 -14.46 -12.73
CA VAL A 72 -2.42 -14.40 -11.28
C VAL A 72 -2.56 -12.97 -10.83
N ALA A 73 -3.23 -12.75 -9.71
CA ALA A 73 -3.33 -11.43 -9.10
C ALA A 73 -2.25 -11.23 -8.03
N HIS A 74 -1.53 -10.12 -8.11
CA HIS A 74 -0.72 -9.60 -7.00
C HIS A 74 -1.59 -8.68 -6.16
N GLY A 75 -2.12 -9.25 -5.07
CA GLY A 75 -3.16 -8.69 -4.22
C GLY A 75 -4.48 -9.45 -4.29
N ARG A 76 -5.24 -9.43 -3.20
CA ARG A 76 -6.57 -10.06 -3.10
C ARG A 76 -7.68 -9.10 -3.47
N SER A 77 -8.81 -9.65 -3.89
CA SER A 77 -10.10 -8.96 -4.04
C SER A 77 -11.19 -9.78 -3.35
N ILE A 78 -12.34 -9.21 -3.03
CA ILE A 78 -13.46 -9.99 -2.44
C ILE A 78 -14.02 -11.04 -3.40
N ASN A 79 -13.81 -10.89 -4.70
CA ASN A 79 -14.26 -11.81 -5.77
C ASN A 79 -13.13 -12.69 -6.34
N CYS A 80 -12.06 -12.93 -5.59
CA CYS A 80 -10.94 -13.74 -6.05
C CYS A 80 -11.04 -15.26 -5.69
N SER A 81 -12.20 -15.74 -5.23
CA SER A 81 -12.37 -17.08 -4.66
C SER A 81 -11.97 -18.24 -5.60
N THR A 82 -12.06 -18.05 -6.90
CA THR A 82 -11.72 -19.06 -7.93
C THR A 82 -10.44 -18.76 -8.70
N SER A 83 -9.76 -17.67 -8.37
CA SER A 83 -8.58 -17.20 -9.11
C SER A 83 -7.30 -17.36 -8.28
N SER A 84 -6.17 -17.55 -8.97
CA SER A 84 -4.86 -17.61 -8.31
C SER A 84 -4.43 -16.18 -7.91
N TRP A 85 -3.95 -16.05 -6.68
CA TRP A 85 -3.43 -14.79 -6.19
C TRP A 85 -2.25 -14.98 -5.23
N LEU A 86 -1.42 -13.97 -5.13
CA LEU A 86 -0.36 -13.82 -4.14
C LEU A 86 -0.52 -12.45 -3.49
N ASP A 87 -0.50 -12.39 -2.18
CA ASP A 87 -0.62 -11.13 -1.42
C ASP A 87 0.25 -11.19 -0.18
N VAL A 88 0.57 -10.03 0.37
CA VAL A 88 1.15 -9.90 1.70
C VAL A 88 0.03 -9.79 2.73
N ASP A 89 0.29 -10.20 3.97
CA ASP A 89 -0.69 -10.02 5.05
C ASP A 89 -0.70 -8.57 5.54
N ASN A 90 -1.42 -7.73 4.78
CA ASN A 90 -1.55 -6.31 5.06
C ASN A 90 -2.21 -6.01 6.41
N GLU A 91 -3.19 -6.83 6.82
CA GLU A 91 -3.89 -6.65 8.10
C GLU A 91 -2.94 -6.91 9.26
N SER A 92 -2.27 -8.05 9.27
CA SER A 92 -1.30 -8.39 10.31
C SER A 92 -0.15 -7.39 10.36
N ALA A 93 0.37 -6.94 9.23
CA ALA A 93 1.46 -5.97 9.19
C ALA A 93 1.08 -4.65 9.89
N PHE A 94 -0.10 -4.11 9.62
CA PHE A 94 -0.54 -2.85 10.25
C PHE A 94 -1.06 -3.05 11.67
N PHE A 95 -1.52 -4.24 12.01
CA PHE A 95 -1.75 -4.63 13.39
C PHE A 95 -0.45 -4.60 14.20
N ASP A 96 0.60 -5.26 13.73
CA ASP A 96 1.90 -5.32 14.39
C ASP A 96 2.58 -3.95 14.48
N MET A 97 2.54 -3.15 13.41
CA MET A 97 3.01 -1.77 13.40
C MET A 97 2.33 -0.93 14.48
N THR A 98 1.02 -1.04 14.60
CA THR A 98 0.24 -0.29 15.60
C THR A 98 0.53 -0.79 17.01
N LYS A 99 0.64 -2.10 17.21
CA LYS A 99 1.05 -2.71 18.50
C LYS A 99 2.46 -2.26 18.90
N HIS A 100 3.37 -2.11 17.94
CA HIS A 100 4.70 -1.58 18.19
C HIS A 100 4.63 -0.15 18.73
N PHE A 101 3.84 0.75 18.12
CA PHE A 101 3.63 2.09 18.70
C PHE A 101 3.04 2.03 20.11
N VAL A 102 2.10 1.14 20.37
CA VAL A 102 1.53 0.95 21.71
C VAL A 102 2.58 0.49 22.71
N SER A 103 3.49 -0.43 22.33
CA SER A 103 4.58 -0.91 23.19
C SER A 103 5.58 0.20 23.54
N LEU A 104 5.74 1.19 22.68
CA LEU A 104 6.53 2.40 22.90
C LEU A 104 5.80 3.46 23.76
N GLY A 105 4.59 3.16 24.22
CA GLY A 105 3.80 4.04 25.10
C GLY A 105 2.83 4.98 24.38
N HIS A 106 2.76 4.96 23.05
CA HIS A 106 1.81 5.80 22.31
C HIS A 106 0.37 5.36 22.56
N ARG A 107 -0.52 6.34 22.72
CA ARG A 107 -1.97 6.15 22.90
C ARG A 107 -2.81 6.99 21.92
N LYS A 108 -2.17 7.91 21.21
CA LYS A 108 -2.76 8.75 20.16
C LYS A 108 -2.08 8.40 18.86
N ILE A 109 -2.59 7.36 18.18
CA ILE A 109 -1.97 6.77 17.00
C ILE A 109 -2.87 7.03 15.80
N ALA A 110 -2.38 7.82 14.84
CA ALA A 110 -3.07 8.07 13.57
C ALA A 110 -2.61 7.10 12.48
N HIS A 111 -3.42 7.00 11.42
CA HIS A 111 -3.09 6.26 10.22
C HIS A 111 -3.36 7.12 8.97
N ILE A 112 -2.32 7.32 8.16
CA ILE A 112 -2.46 7.88 6.82
C ILE A 112 -2.57 6.70 5.85
N CYS A 113 -3.82 6.41 5.42
CA CYS A 113 -4.14 5.31 4.53
C CYS A 113 -4.10 5.73 3.06
N GLY A 114 -4.13 4.76 2.15
CA GLY A 114 -4.33 4.99 0.73
C GLY A 114 -5.82 5.09 0.34
N PRO A 115 -6.13 5.28 -0.95
CA PRO A 115 -7.49 5.30 -1.45
C PRO A 115 -8.25 4.02 -1.13
N ASN A 116 -9.51 4.16 -0.69
CA ASN A 116 -10.36 3.05 -0.24
C ASN A 116 -10.81 2.10 -1.36
N VAL A 117 -10.52 2.43 -2.61
CA VAL A 117 -10.78 1.55 -3.76
C VAL A 117 -9.85 0.34 -3.78
N TYR A 118 -8.65 0.46 -3.20
CA TYR A 118 -7.67 -0.63 -3.15
C TYR A 118 -7.90 -1.54 -1.95
N ASN A 119 -7.88 -2.84 -2.19
CA ASN A 119 -8.12 -3.81 -1.11
C ASN A 119 -7.02 -3.77 -0.04
N PHE A 120 -5.75 -3.61 -0.42
CA PHE A 120 -4.66 -3.50 0.55
C PHE A 120 -4.83 -2.32 1.50
N SER A 121 -5.39 -1.20 1.03
CA SER A 121 -5.64 -0.03 1.88
C SER A 121 -6.67 -0.33 2.96
N ILE A 122 -7.75 -1.01 2.60
CA ILE A 122 -8.77 -1.44 3.56
C ILE A 122 -8.19 -2.42 4.59
N GLN A 123 -7.43 -3.41 4.15
CA GLN A 123 -6.79 -4.39 5.05
C GLN A 123 -5.85 -3.69 6.06
N ARG A 124 -5.07 -2.69 5.62
CA ARG A 124 -4.18 -1.91 6.49
C ARG A 124 -4.96 -1.09 7.52
N ILE A 125 -6.09 -0.49 7.11
CA ILE A 125 -7.01 0.21 8.03
C ILE A 125 -7.56 -0.77 9.08
N GLU A 126 -7.99 -1.97 8.68
CA GLU A 126 -8.55 -2.94 9.61
C GLU A 126 -7.49 -3.45 10.61
N GLY A 127 -6.25 -3.67 10.18
CA GLY A 127 -5.13 -4.00 11.08
C GLY A 127 -4.87 -2.91 12.12
N TRP A 128 -4.81 -1.64 11.69
CA TRP A 128 -4.68 -0.49 12.59
C TRP A 128 -5.84 -0.41 13.60
N LYS A 129 -7.10 -0.53 13.15
CA LYS A 129 -8.26 -0.51 14.03
C LYS A 129 -8.25 -1.64 15.05
N LYS A 130 -7.97 -2.87 14.59
CA LYS A 130 -7.94 -4.06 15.42
C LYS A 130 -6.93 -3.92 16.57
N ALA A 131 -5.72 -3.45 16.26
CA ALA A 131 -4.70 -3.23 17.28
C ALA A 131 -5.11 -2.18 18.33
N LEU A 132 -5.74 -1.07 17.91
CA LEU A 132 -6.26 -0.06 18.83
C LEU A 132 -7.34 -0.64 19.74
N LEU A 133 -8.31 -1.37 19.17
CA LEU A 133 -9.41 -1.99 19.93
C LEU A 133 -8.88 -3.01 20.95
N GLU A 134 -7.97 -3.89 20.56
CA GLU A 134 -7.38 -4.89 21.47
C GLU A 134 -6.58 -4.26 22.62
N THR A 135 -6.08 -3.05 22.43
CA THR A 135 -5.32 -2.32 23.46
C THR A 135 -6.17 -1.32 24.24
N GLY A 136 -7.50 -1.32 24.03
CA GLY A 136 -8.43 -0.42 24.72
C GLY A 136 -8.29 1.05 24.30
N ILE A 137 -7.64 1.34 23.17
CA ILE A 137 -7.48 2.70 22.67
C ILE A 137 -8.67 3.07 21.81
N LYS A 138 -9.33 4.18 22.14
CA LYS A 138 -10.48 4.68 21.37
C LYS A 138 -10.03 5.12 19.98
N ILE A 139 -10.69 4.59 18.95
CA ILE A 139 -10.51 5.03 17.56
C ILE A 139 -11.12 6.42 17.40
N LYS A 140 -10.33 7.38 16.93
CA LYS A 140 -10.77 8.70 16.54
C LYS A 140 -10.84 8.79 15.03
N SER A 141 -11.99 9.16 14.49
CA SER A 141 -12.19 9.26 13.02
C SER A 141 -11.25 10.26 12.38
N GLU A 142 -10.95 11.36 13.08
CA GLU A 142 -10.01 12.39 12.65
C GLU A 142 -8.54 11.93 12.57
N PHE A 143 -8.21 10.80 13.18
CA PHE A 143 -6.87 10.18 13.11
C PHE A 143 -6.70 9.26 11.90
N LEU A 144 -7.74 9.05 11.12
CA LEU A 144 -7.67 8.33 9.84
C LEU A 144 -7.73 9.34 8.69
N GLN A 145 -6.62 9.50 7.98
CA GLN A 145 -6.52 10.41 6.83
C GLN A 145 -6.26 9.61 5.55
N VAL A 146 -6.99 9.95 4.49
CA VAL A 146 -6.81 9.33 3.17
C VAL A 146 -5.81 10.17 2.37
N ALA A 147 -4.81 9.51 1.80
CA ALA A 147 -3.81 10.13 0.94
C ALA A 147 -3.74 9.46 -0.42
N ASP A 148 -3.45 10.22 -1.45
CA ASP A 148 -2.91 9.64 -2.68
C ASP A 148 -1.57 8.98 -2.37
N LEU A 149 -1.24 7.91 -3.13
CA LEU A 149 -0.01 7.13 -2.93
C LEU A 149 1.21 7.88 -3.51
N SER A 150 1.43 9.10 -3.03
CA SER A 150 2.47 10.03 -3.46
C SER A 150 3.08 10.79 -2.28
N PHE A 151 4.21 11.46 -2.50
CA PHE A 151 4.82 12.37 -1.53
C PHE A 151 3.85 13.52 -1.18
N ASP A 152 3.22 14.13 -2.17
CA ASP A 152 2.28 15.24 -1.95
C ASP A 152 1.04 14.78 -1.19
N GLY A 153 0.53 13.57 -1.49
CA GLY A 153 -0.58 12.98 -0.74
C GLY A 153 -0.24 12.82 0.74
N GLY A 154 0.96 12.30 1.04
CA GLY A 154 1.45 12.15 2.42
C GLY A 154 1.60 13.50 3.14
N LYS A 155 2.14 14.50 2.44
CA LYS A 155 2.27 15.87 2.97
C LYS A 155 0.91 16.47 3.31
N ILE A 156 -0.05 16.43 2.38
CA ILE A 156 -1.39 16.96 2.57
C ILE A 156 -2.11 16.29 3.73
N ALA A 157 -2.04 14.94 3.82
CA ALA A 157 -2.68 14.21 4.89
C ALA A 157 -2.08 14.53 6.26
N MET A 158 -0.76 14.70 6.34
CA MET A 158 -0.11 15.12 7.59
C MET A 158 -0.46 16.55 7.97
N ASP A 159 -0.55 17.48 7.01
CA ASP A 159 -1.02 18.84 7.25
C ASP A 159 -2.43 18.87 7.86
N GLN A 160 -3.31 17.90 7.51
CA GLN A 160 -4.63 17.78 8.15
C GLN A 160 -4.53 17.28 9.60
N LEU A 161 -3.68 16.28 9.87
CA LEU A 161 -3.44 15.81 11.23
C LEU A 161 -2.89 16.92 12.13
N LEU A 162 -1.98 17.74 11.61
CA LEU A 162 -1.36 18.84 12.36
C LEU A 162 -2.31 20.02 12.68
N LYS A 163 -3.47 20.10 12.04
CA LYS A 163 -4.52 21.07 12.38
C LYS A 163 -5.41 20.65 13.55
N LEU A 164 -5.32 19.40 13.98
CA LEU A 164 -6.14 18.91 15.08
C LEU A 164 -5.73 19.57 16.40
N LYS A 165 -6.70 19.86 17.27
CA LYS A 165 -6.42 20.37 18.63
C LYS A 165 -5.69 19.34 19.50
N ASP A 166 -6.01 18.07 19.30
CA ASP A 166 -5.40 16.94 20.00
C ASP A 166 -4.56 16.15 19.00
N LEU A 167 -3.27 16.43 18.95
CA LEU A 167 -2.35 15.86 17.98
C LEU A 167 -2.10 14.38 18.24
N PRO A 168 -1.93 13.55 17.20
CA PRO A 168 -1.38 12.21 17.37
C PRO A 168 0.08 12.29 17.83
N THR A 169 0.51 11.28 18.59
CA THR A 169 1.91 11.13 19.00
C THR A 169 2.65 10.11 18.14
N ALA A 170 1.91 9.32 17.37
CA ALA A 170 2.46 8.40 16.39
C ALA A 170 1.58 8.35 15.14
N VAL A 171 2.19 8.13 13.98
CA VAL A 171 1.51 8.05 12.68
C VAL A 171 2.05 6.87 11.90
N SER A 172 1.18 5.91 11.55
CA SER A 172 1.46 4.88 10.57
C SER A 172 1.08 5.37 9.18
N CYS A 173 1.95 5.14 8.20
CA CYS A 173 1.70 5.55 6.82
C CYS A 173 1.57 4.32 5.92
N VAL A 174 0.64 4.39 4.98
CA VAL A 174 0.35 3.29 4.03
C VAL A 174 1.57 2.87 3.19
N SER A 175 2.56 3.73 3.01
CA SER A 175 3.80 3.42 2.30
C SER A 175 4.92 4.36 2.72
N ASP A 176 6.16 4.01 2.41
CA ASP A 176 7.33 4.86 2.66
C ASP A 176 7.26 6.19 1.88
N THR A 177 6.74 6.16 0.66
CA THR A 177 6.54 7.37 -0.14
C THR A 177 5.60 8.36 0.56
N VAL A 178 4.49 7.87 1.11
CA VAL A 178 3.54 8.68 1.89
C VAL A 178 4.18 9.16 3.20
N ALA A 179 4.95 8.28 3.87
CA ALA A 179 5.67 8.62 5.10
C ALA A 179 6.68 9.75 4.89
N MET A 180 7.47 9.70 3.81
CA MET A 180 8.42 10.77 3.49
C MET A 180 7.72 12.11 3.22
N GLY A 181 6.55 12.09 2.57
CA GLY A 181 5.72 13.28 2.40
C GLY A 181 5.23 13.82 3.74
N ALA A 182 4.78 12.94 4.65
CA ALA A 182 4.38 13.32 6.00
C ALA A 182 5.55 13.94 6.79
N MET A 183 6.76 13.37 6.69
CA MET A 183 7.97 13.95 7.30
C MET A 183 8.26 15.38 6.77
N GLN A 184 8.07 15.60 5.47
CA GLN A 184 8.24 16.94 4.89
C GLN A 184 7.23 17.94 5.45
N SER A 185 5.96 17.53 5.64
CA SER A 185 4.94 18.36 6.30
C SER A 185 5.36 18.73 7.74
N MET A 186 5.82 17.74 8.52
CA MET A 186 6.30 17.98 9.89
C MET A 186 7.40 19.02 9.92
N ARG A 187 8.42 18.90 9.05
CA ARG A 187 9.52 19.89 8.96
C ARG A 187 9.02 21.28 8.61
N ASN A 188 8.05 21.41 7.70
CA ASN A 188 7.45 22.69 7.34
C ASN A 188 6.73 23.36 8.53
N HIS A 189 6.31 22.58 9.52
CA HIS A 189 5.71 23.05 10.76
C HIS A 189 6.71 23.11 11.94
N ASN A 190 8.01 23.06 11.65
CA ASN A 190 9.09 23.06 12.65
C ASN A 190 9.02 21.89 13.66
N LEU A 191 8.46 20.75 13.23
CA LEU A 191 8.44 19.52 13.99
C LEU A 191 9.51 18.55 13.46
N SER A 192 10.20 17.89 14.38
CA SER A 192 11.21 16.89 14.05
C SER A 192 10.58 15.50 14.03
N PRO A 193 10.54 14.81 12.88
CA PRO A 193 10.07 13.43 12.82
C PRO A 193 10.81 12.54 13.82
N GLY A 194 10.06 11.72 14.57
CA GLY A 194 10.63 10.84 15.61
C GLY A 194 10.83 11.48 16.98
N LYS A 195 10.77 12.81 17.11
CA LYS A 195 10.82 13.51 18.40
C LYS A 195 9.42 13.87 18.91
N GLU A 196 8.75 14.78 18.22
CA GLU A 196 7.40 15.23 18.61
C GLU A 196 6.32 14.22 18.19
N ILE A 197 6.47 13.64 17.00
CA ILE A 197 5.56 12.61 16.46
C ILE A 197 6.39 11.48 15.88
N SER A 198 6.21 10.28 16.40
CA SER A 198 6.78 9.05 15.82
C SER A 198 6.10 8.74 14.49
N LEU A 199 6.88 8.28 13.51
CA LEU A 199 6.35 7.98 12.19
C LEU A 199 6.96 6.69 11.65
N MET A 200 6.12 5.86 11.02
CA MET A 200 6.56 4.61 10.39
C MET A 200 5.89 4.44 9.04
N GLY A 201 6.69 4.06 8.05
CA GLY A 201 6.27 3.71 6.71
C GLY A 201 6.07 2.20 6.52
N TYR A 202 5.88 1.82 5.27
CA TYR A 202 5.74 0.44 4.80
C TYR A 202 6.32 0.34 3.40
N ASP A 203 7.01 -0.72 3.07
CA ASP A 203 7.64 -1.16 1.82
C ASP A 203 9.14 -1.45 1.98
N GLY A 204 9.85 -0.81 2.91
CA GLY A 204 11.29 -0.97 3.10
C GLY A 204 12.11 -0.34 1.97
N LEU A 205 11.77 0.89 1.57
CA LEU A 205 12.53 1.60 0.54
C LEU A 205 13.92 1.98 1.04
N GLU A 206 14.96 1.64 0.29
CA GLU A 206 16.36 2.00 0.62
C GLU A 206 16.53 3.52 0.85
N LEU A 207 15.80 4.35 0.10
CA LEU A 207 15.83 5.79 0.26
C LEU A 207 15.47 6.23 1.69
N GLY A 208 14.63 5.46 2.39
CA GLY A 208 14.26 5.74 3.78
C GLY A 208 15.44 5.76 4.75
N ALA A 209 16.49 4.98 4.48
CA ALA A 209 17.70 4.96 5.29
C ALA A 209 18.63 6.17 5.06
N TRP A 210 18.47 6.88 3.95
CA TRP A 210 19.33 8.01 3.54
C TRP A 210 18.73 9.38 3.81
N ILE A 211 17.50 9.45 4.33
CA ILE A 211 16.89 10.72 4.76
C ILE A 211 17.20 11.00 6.23
N ASP A 212 17.09 12.24 6.64
CA ASP A 212 17.33 12.67 8.02
C ASP A 212 16.04 13.15 8.69
N PRO A 213 15.60 12.56 9.83
CA PRO A 213 16.09 11.29 10.37
C PRO A 213 15.74 10.10 9.43
N PRO A 214 16.45 8.95 9.57
CA PRO A 214 16.09 7.75 8.82
C PRO A 214 14.67 7.30 9.10
N LEU A 215 13.95 6.85 8.07
CA LEU A 215 12.57 6.40 8.18
C LEU A 215 12.50 4.99 8.77
N SER A 216 11.80 4.84 9.88
CA SER A 216 11.37 3.53 10.34
C SER A 216 10.30 2.96 9.40
N THR A 217 10.43 1.70 9.00
CA THR A 217 9.52 1.08 8.03
C THR A 217 9.38 -0.42 8.27
N MET A 218 8.26 -0.99 7.86
CA MET A 218 8.12 -2.44 7.71
C MET A 218 8.48 -2.85 6.29
N THR A 219 9.28 -3.88 6.16
CA THR A 219 9.69 -4.44 4.86
C THR A 219 8.72 -5.53 4.39
N GLN A 220 8.49 -5.60 3.10
CA GLN A 220 7.76 -6.68 2.44
C GLN A 220 8.60 -7.32 1.31
#